data_db0694d2aba9af0b73f43af84e0e72ce
#
_entry.id   db0694d2aba9af0b73f43af84e0e72ce
#
_cell.length_a   1.000
_cell.length_b   1.000
_cell.length_c   1.000
_cell.angle_alpha   90.00
_cell.angle_beta   90.00
_cell.angle_gamma   90.00
#
_symmetry.space_group_name_H-M   'P 1'
#
loop_
_entity.id
_entity.type
_entity.pdbx_description
1 polymer ?
#
loop_
_entity_poly.entity_id
_entity_poly.type
_entity_poly.pdbx_seq_one_letter_code
_entity_poly.pdbx_strand_id
1 'polypeptide(L)'
;MVDTTTGQLVSERLRVPTPTPSTPDRVSASIGRLVRRLAKADELGKDTPVGIGLPGVAIGGVLMTAANIDPAWIGYPIAERLSYLLKRRVEIVNDADAAGIAELRFGVAAGRPGTVIFLTLGTGVGSGVFVDGKLVPNTEFGQMEIRGRPAERRSASVARTRRGLSWKAWAQDLDEHLQRIEDLMWPNLFILGGGVSKNGDKFIPRLTTRTPVVAAQLRNDAGIIGAAVVAIEGLRDAGTTWDDLPPGEAPAEPG
;
A
#
# COMPACT_ATOMS: atom_id res chain seq x y z
N MET A 1 -15.58 -9.32 -2.41
CA MET A 1 -15.29 -9.91 -1.10
C MET A 1 -14.14 -10.88 -1.25
N VAL A 2 -13.49 -11.23 -0.16
CA VAL A 2 -12.29 -12.09 -0.14
C VAL A 2 -12.47 -13.18 0.90
N ASP A 3 -12.17 -14.41 0.53
CA ASP A 3 -11.87 -15.47 1.48
C ASP A 3 -10.43 -15.28 1.98
N THR A 4 -10.28 -14.87 3.23
CA THR A 4 -8.97 -14.57 3.83
C THR A 4 -8.16 -15.81 4.21
N THR A 5 -8.70 -17.01 4.05
CA THR A 5 -7.96 -18.27 4.22
C THR A 5 -7.24 -18.68 2.94
N THR A 6 -7.83 -18.39 1.79
CA THR A 6 -7.30 -18.77 0.47
C THR A 6 -6.75 -17.59 -0.34
N GLY A 7 -7.08 -16.36 0.04
CA GLY A 7 -6.76 -15.14 -0.73
C GLY A 7 -7.59 -14.99 -2.00
N GLN A 8 -8.67 -15.75 -2.16
CA GLN A 8 -9.49 -15.69 -3.37
C GLN A 8 -10.62 -14.67 -3.25
N LEU A 9 -10.92 -13.99 -4.36
CA LEU A 9 -12.12 -13.17 -4.49
C LEU A 9 -13.34 -14.10 -4.60
N VAL A 10 -14.29 -13.96 -3.67
CA VAL A 10 -15.54 -14.74 -3.63
C VAL A 10 -16.76 -13.96 -4.14
N SER A 11 -16.56 -12.73 -4.58
CA SER A 11 -17.58 -11.93 -5.25
C SER A 11 -17.03 -11.22 -6.47
N GLU A 12 -17.92 -10.70 -7.32
CA GLU A 12 -17.53 -9.83 -8.42
C GLU A 12 -16.77 -8.58 -7.91
N ARG A 13 -15.74 -8.18 -8.66
CA ARG A 13 -15.00 -6.95 -8.39
C ARG A 13 -15.76 -5.74 -8.94
N LEU A 14 -16.34 -4.95 -8.05
CA LEU A 14 -16.99 -3.69 -8.41
C LEU A 14 -15.95 -2.57 -8.58
N ARG A 15 -16.13 -1.76 -9.61
CA ARG A 15 -15.32 -0.56 -9.86
C ARG A 15 -16.23 0.63 -10.09
N VAL A 16 -15.89 1.74 -9.44
CA VAL A 16 -16.53 3.05 -9.66
C VAL A 16 -15.45 4.11 -9.80
N PRO A 17 -15.67 5.14 -10.60
CA PRO A 17 -14.77 6.29 -10.66
C PRO A 17 -14.65 6.95 -9.28
N THR A 18 -13.44 7.37 -8.92
CA THR A 18 -13.24 8.22 -7.74
C THR A 18 -13.95 9.56 -7.99
N PRO A 19 -14.73 10.07 -7.02
CA PRO A 19 -15.39 11.36 -7.16
C PRO A 19 -14.38 12.49 -7.39
N THR A 20 -14.77 13.47 -8.19
CA THR A 20 -14.01 14.70 -8.40
C THR A 20 -14.83 15.89 -7.92
N PRO A 21 -14.37 16.70 -6.94
CA PRO A 21 -13.16 16.48 -6.13
C PRO A 21 -13.26 15.23 -5.24
N SER A 22 -12.11 14.66 -4.92
CA SER A 22 -11.99 13.43 -4.10
C SER A 22 -11.99 13.73 -2.60
N THR A 23 -12.92 14.57 -2.14
CA THR A 23 -13.05 14.91 -0.72
C THR A 23 -13.41 13.71 0.13
N PRO A 24 -13.05 13.69 1.44
CA PRO A 24 -13.38 12.60 2.37
C PRO A 24 -14.86 12.18 2.32
N ASP A 25 -15.79 13.15 2.37
CA ASP A 25 -17.23 12.86 2.40
C ASP A 25 -17.71 12.20 1.10
N ARG A 26 -17.28 12.68 -0.05
CA ARG A 26 -17.67 12.13 -1.35
C ARG A 26 -17.15 10.71 -1.56
N VAL A 27 -15.89 10.48 -1.19
CA VAL A 27 -15.27 9.16 -1.28
C VAL A 27 -15.90 8.20 -0.27
N SER A 28 -16.10 8.63 0.98
CA SER A 28 -16.77 7.83 2.01
C SER A 28 -18.19 7.42 1.60
N ALA A 29 -18.96 8.35 1.00
CA ALA A 29 -20.27 8.04 0.46
C ALA A 29 -20.22 6.99 -0.68
N SER A 30 -19.20 7.06 -1.55
CA SER A 30 -18.98 6.07 -2.61
C SER A 30 -18.62 4.70 -2.06
N ILE A 31 -17.69 4.64 -1.10
CA ILE A 31 -17.34 3.41 -0.36
C ILE A 31 -18.59 2.83 0.30
N GLY A 32 -19.36 3.67 1.00
CA GLY A 32 -20.59 3.25 1.65
C GLY A 32 -21.61 2.60 0.71
N ARG A 33 -21.76 3.13 -0.50
CA ARG A 33 -22.63 2.53 -1.52
C ARG A 33 -22.10 1.18 -2.00
N LEU A 34 -20.79 1.07 -2.25
CA LEU A 34 -20.18 -0.18 -2.69
C LEU A 34 -20.31 -1.29 -1.64
N VAL A 35 -19.97 -0.98 -0.39
CA VAL A 35 -20.05 -1.95 0.71
C VAL A 35 -21.50 -2.41 0.93
N ARG A 36 -22.48 -1.49 0.93
CA ARG A 36 -23.91 -1.87 1.07
C ARG A 36 -24.39 -2.73 -0.11
N ARG A 37 -23.93 -2.44 -1.34
CA ARG A 37 -24.28 -3.26 -2.52
C ARG A 37 -23.71 -4.68 -2.38
N LEU A 38 -22.45 -4.83 -2.01
CA LEU A 38 -21.81 -6.13 -1.78
C LEU A 38 -22.48 -6.87 -0.62
N ALA A 39 -22.69 -6.21 0.51
CA ALA A 39 -23.29 -6.82 1.68
C ALA A 39 -24.71 -7.35 1.43
N LYS A 40 -25.49 -6.66 0.57
CA LYS A 40 -26.83 -7.10 0.17
C LYS A 40 -26.79 -8.27 -0.80
N ALA A 41 -25.87 -8.22 -1.78
CA ALA A 41 -25.77 -9.25 -2.82
C ALA A 41 -25.33 -10.61 -2.26
N ASP A 42 -24.47 -10.60 -1.25
CA ASP A 42 -23.83 -11.80 -0.71
C ASP A 42 -24.29 -12.14 0.72
N GLU A 43 -25.39 -11.52 1.18
CA GLU A 43 -26.03 -11.77 2.51
C GLU A 43 -25.04 -11.70 3.68
N LEU A 44 -24.07 -10.76 3.63
CA LEU A 44 -23.05 -10.64 4.65
C LEU A 44 -23.61 -10.32 6.03
N GLY A 45 -23.20 -11.08 7.01
CA GLY A 45 -23.47 -10.80 8.43
C GLY A 45 -23.03 -9.38 8.81
N LYS A 46 -23.71 -8.76 9.78
CA LYS A 46 -23.43 -7.40 10.24
C LYS A 46 -22.03 -7.25 10.85
N ASP A 47 -21.48 -8.34 11.38
CA ASP A 47 -20.18 -8.37 12.06
C ASP A 47 -19.00 -8.55 11.08
N THR A 48 -19.25 -8.75 9.79
CA THR A 48 -18.19 -8.87 8.79
C THR A 48 -17.44 -7.53 8.70
N PRO A 49 -16.13 -7.48 9.01
CA PRO A 49 -15.37 -6.25 8.98
C PRO A 49 -15.05 -5.81 7.55
N VAL A 50 -14.62 -4.56 7.38
CA VAL A 50 -14.26 -3.97 6.11
C VAL A 50 -12.83 -3.43 6.17
N GLY A 51 -11.96 -3.90 5.26
CA GLY A 51 -10.63 -3.36 5.08
C GLY A 51 -10.58 -2.38 3.91
N ILE A 52 -9.86 -1.29 4.07
CA ILE A 52 -9.75 -0.24 3.06
C ILE A 52 -8.31 0.17 2.88
N GLY A 53 -7.78 -0.05 1.67
CA GLY A 53 -6.48 0.49 1.25
C GLY A 53 -6.63 1.94 0.79
N LEU A 54 -5.81 2.84 1.33
CA LEU A 54 -5.78 4.26 0.94
C LEU A 54 -4.37 4.68 0.52
N PRO A 55 -4.24 5.60 -0.45
CA PRO A 55 -2.94 6.10 -0.90
C PRO A 55 -2.42 7.17 0.08
N GLY A 56 -1.64 6.76 1.06
CA GLY A 56 -1.03 7.64 2.06
C GLY A 56 -0.73 6.93 3.38
N VAL A 57 -0.02 7.63 4.24
CA VAL A 57 0.30 7.17 5.60
C VAL A 57 -0.96 7.14 6.45
N ALA A 58 -1.28 6.01 7.04
CA ALA A 58 -2.43 5.84 7.93
C ALA A 58 -1.95 5.41 9.33
N ILE A 59 -2.30 6.20 10.35
CA ILE A 59 -1.95 5.93 11.75
C ILE A 59 -3.21 6.00 12.61
N GLY A 60 -3.51 4.95 13.35
CA GLY A 60 -4.68 4.89 14.23
C GLY A 60 -6.02 5.13 13.50
N GLY A 61 -6.11 4.77 12.21
CA GLY A 61 -7.31 5.00 11.40
C GLY A 61 -7.48 6.43 10.88
N VAL A 62 -6.45 7.28 11.05
CA VAL A 62 -6.38 8.66 10.56
C VAL A 62 -5.40 8.73 9.40
N LEU A 63 -5.76 9.42 8.31
CA LEU A 63 -4.85 9.64 7.19
C LEU A 63 -3.95 10.86 7.47
N MET A 64 -2.63 10.63 7.47
CA MET A 64 -1.63 11.64 7.82
C MET A 64 -1.05 12.36 6.61
N THR A 65 -1.14 11.76 5.41
CA THR A 65 -0.65 12.34 4.16
C THR A 65 -1.68 12.21 3.05
N ALA A 66 -1.62 13.10 2.05
CA ALA A 66 -2.56 13.15 0.93
C ALA A 66 -1.83 13.56 -0.36
N ALA A 67 -0.85 12.76 -0.81
CA ALA A 67 -0.01 13.12 -1.95
C ALA A 67 -0.77 13.23 -3.29
N ASN A 68 -1.78 12.39 -3.51
CA ASN A 68 -2.50 12.27 -4.79
C ASN A 68 -4.02 12.36 -4.64
N ILE A 69 -4.51 12.84 -3.50
CA ILE A 69 -5.93 13.03 -3.17
C ILE A 69 -6.15 14.41 -2.56
N ASP A 70 -7.39 14.76 -2.27
CA ASP A 70 -7.75 16.07 -1.69
C ASP A 70 -7.03 16.30 -0.35
N PRO A 71 -6.39 17.47 -0.11
CA PRO A 71 -5.71 17.77 1.15
C PRO A 71 -6.60 17.68 2.40
N ALA A 72 -7.93 17.78 2.26
CA ALA A 72 -8.88 17.60 3.35
C ALA A 72 -8.84 16.21 4.00
N TRP A 73 -8.12 15.26 3.41
CA TRP A 73 -7.88 13.96 3.99
C TRP A 73 -6.88 13.98 5.15
N ILE A 74 -5.99 14.97 5.21
CA ILE A 74 -4.97 15.05 6.26
C ILE A 74 -5.66 15.31 7.60
N GLY A 75 -5.43 14.43 8.57
CA GLY A 75 -6.07 14.45 9.88
C GLY A 75 -7.53 13.95 9.90
N TYR A 76 -8.05 13.44 8.78
CA TYR A 76 -9.42 12.94 8.73
C TYR A 76 -9.51 11.55 9.36
N PRO A 77 -10.39 11.34 10.39
CA PRO A 77 -10.54 10.06 11.09
C PRO A 77 -11.38 9.08 10.28
N ILE A 78 -10.84 8.60 9.19
CA ILE A 78 -11.57 7.81 8.17
C ILE A 78 -12.11 6.48 8.73
N ALA A 79 -11.36 5.79 9.58
CA ALA A 79 -11.80 4.52 10.17
C ALA A 79 -13.05 4.70 11.01
N GLU A 80 -13.06 5.69 11.91
CA GLU A 80 -14.20 6.03 12.76
C GLU A 80 -15.42 6.42 11.92
N ARG A 81 -15.23 7.35 10.97
CA ARG A 81 -16.31 7.85 10.11
C ARG A 81 -16.94 6.76 9.28
N LEU A 82 -16.15 5.89 8.69
CA LEU A 82 -16.66 4.76 7.92
C LEU A 82 -17.27 3.68 8.80
N SER A 83 -16.71 3.39 9.97
CA SER A 83 -17.30 2.46 10.93
C SER A 83 -18.71 2.92 11.33
N TYR A 84 -18.87 4.22 11.62
CA TYR A 84 -20.18 4.80 11.93
C TYR A 84 -21.16 4.70 10.73
N LEU A 85 -20.70 5.07 9.54
CA LEU A 85 -21.51 5.05 8.31
C LEU A 85 -21.96 3.64 7.92
N LEU A 86 -21.08 2.67 8.07
CA LEU A 86 -21.29 1.29 7.65
C LEU A 86 -21.92 0.41 8.75
N LYS A 87 -21.86 0.86 10.01
CA LYS A 87 -22.18 0.06 11.19
C LYS A 87 -21.42 -1.27 11.22
N ARG A 88 -20.13 -1.20 10.88
CA ARG A 88 -19.19 -2.32 10.80
C ARG A 88 -17.83 -1.86 11.28
N ARG A 89 -17.00 -2.79 11.78
CA ARG A 89 -15.60 -2.50 12.02
C ARG A 89 -14.90 -2.19 10.70
N VAL A 90 -14.18 -1.09 10.66
CA VAL A 90 -13.41 -0.66 9.48
C VAL A 90 -11.94 -0.53 9.88
N GLU A 91 -11.08 -1.19 9.12
CA GLU A 91 -9.63 -1.08 9.23
C GLU A 91 -9.08 -0.35 8.01
N ILE A 92 -8.14 0.54 8.26
CA ILE A 92 -7.47 1.33 7.22
C ILE A 92 -6.01 0.91 7.13
N VAL A 93 -5.53 0.75 5.91
CA VAL A 93 -4.14 0.41 5.63
C VAL A 93 -3.65 1.21 4.42
N ASN A 94 -2.35 1.48 4.34
CA ASN A 94 -1.75 2.01 3.11
C ASN A 94 -1.95 1.00 1.96
N ASP A 95 -2.20 1.47 0.74
CA ASP A 95 -2.52 0.61 -0.41
C ASP A 95 -1.34 -0.27 -0.85
N ALA A 96 -0.11 0.21 -0.71
CA ALA A 96 1.09 -0.58 -0.99
C ALA A 96 1.35 -1.61 0.12
N ASP A 97 1.16 -1.24 1.39
CA ASP A 97 1.23 -2.16 2.53
C ASP A 97 0.22 -3.30 2.35
N ALA A 98 -1.03 -2.97 2.01
CA ALA A 98 -2.06 -3.98 1.73
C ALA A 98 -1.63 -4.94 0.60
N ALA A 99 -1.14 -4.40 -0.51
CA ALA A 99 -0.71 -5.23 -1.63
C ALA A 99 0.48 -6.12 -1.26
N GLY A 100 1.42 -5.63 -0.47
CA GLY A 100 2.53 -6.39 0.06
C GLY A 100 2.08 -7.51 1.00
N ILE A 101 1.16 -7.25 1.93
CA ILE A 101 0.56 -8.28 2.82
C ILE A 101 0.00 -9.45 1.99
N ALA A 102 -0.73 -9.13 0.92
CA ALA A 102 -1.30 -10.17 0.06
C ALA A 102 -0.21 -11.02 -0.62
N GLU A 103 0.83 -10.40 -1.16
CA GLU A 103 1.93 -11.11 -1.83
C GLU A 103 2.75 -11.99 -0.87
N LEU A 104 2.91 -11.57 0.39
CA LEU A 104 3.59 -12.36 1.41
C LEU A 104 2.73 -13.51 1.92
N ARG A 105 1.41 -13.37 1.87
CA ARG A 105 0.51 -14.41 2.37
C ARG A 105 0.10 -15.42 1.32
N PHE A 106 -0.19 -14.97 0.11
CA PHE A 106 -0.80 -15.78 -0.95
C PHE A 106 -0.06 -15.70 -2.29
N GLY A 107 0.94 -14.84 -2.39
CA GLY A 107 1.63 -14.56 -3.65
C GLY A 107 3.06 -15.05 -3.69
N VAL A 108 3.88 -14.34 -4.47
CA VAL A 108 5.26 -14.72 -4.83
C VAL A 108 6.22 -14.82 -3.64
N ALA A 109 5.89 -14.21 -2.50
CA ALA A 109 6.73 -14.23 -1.30
C ALA A 109 6.12 -15.04 -0.13
N ALA A 110 5.13 -15.89 -0.39
CA ALA A 110 4.54 -16.71 0.67
C ALA A 110 5.60 -17.57 1.38
N GLY A 111 5.65 -17.44 2.72
CA GLY A 111 6.60 -18.18 3.56
C GLY A 111 8.07 -17.75 3.45
N ARG A 112 8.38 -16.64 2.77
CA ARG A 112 9.76 -16.15 2.66
C ARG A 112 10.22 -15.47 3.95
N PRO A 113 11.34 -15.92 4.56
CA PRO A 113 11.93 -15.25 5.70
C PRO A 113 12.77 -14.04 5.28
N GLY A 114 13.19 -13.25 6.28
CA GLY A 114 14.07 -12.10 6.12
C GLY A 114 13.33 -10.84 5.68
N THR A 115 14.07 -9.87 5.18
CA THR A 115 13.53 -8.58 4.76
C THR A 115 13.04 -8.65 3.31
N VAL A 116 11.74 -8.43 3.11
CA VAL A 116 11.08 -8.35 1.80
C VAL A 116 10.58 -6.92 1.59
N ILE A 117 10.90 -6.32 0.45
CA ILE A 117 10.42 -4.99 0.08
C ILE A 117 9.51 -5.10 -1.13
N PHE A 118 8.27 -4.68 -0.95
CA PHE A 118 7.27 -4.57 -2.00
C PHE A 118 7.21 -3.11 -2.49
N LEU A 119 7.26 -2.92 -3.81
CA LEU A 119 7.10 -1.60 -4.42
C LEU A 119 5.97 -1.62 -5.45
N THR A 120 5.01 -0.71 -5.33
CA THR A 120 4.01 -0.48 -6.38
C THR A 120 4.50 0.59 -7.33
N LEU A 121 4.58 0.27 -8.63
CA LEU A 121 5.02 1.19 -9.68
C LEU A 121 3.81 1.67 -10.49
N GLY A 122 3.25 2.80 -10.11
CA GLY A 122 2.03 3.37 -10.68
C GLY A 122 2.17 4.84 -11.07
N THR A 123 1.26 5.68 -10.61
CA THR A 123 1.32 7.15 -10.70
C THR A 123 2.50 7.68 -9.88
N GLY A 124 2.71 7.11 -8.70
CA GLY A 124 3.88 7.26 -7.86
C GLY A 124 4.55 5.91 -7.62
N VAL A 125 5.33 5.82 -6.55
CA VAL A 125 5.93 4.60 -6.02
C VAL A 125 5.51 4.45 -4.56
N GLY A 126 4.59 3.52 -4.30
CA GLY A 126 4.29 3.10 -2.93
C GLY A 126 5.22 1.98 -2.50
N SER A 127 5.44 1.84 -1.20
CA SER A 127 6.31 0.80 -0.64
C SER A 127 5.67 0.12 0.57
N GLY A 128 5.98 -1.16 0.76
CA GLY A 128 5.71 -1.93 1.97
C GLY A 128 6.96 -2.72 2.34
N VAL A 129 7.38 -2.66 3.59
CA VAL A 129 8.54 -3.38 4.11
C VAL A 129 8.07 -4.46 5.07
N PHE A 130 8.66 -5.63 4.96
CA PHE A 130 8.33 -6.78 5.79
C PHE A 130 9.60 -7.42 6.34
N VAL A 131 9.60 -7.75 7.61
CA VAL A 131 10.67 -8.48 8.27
C VAL A 131 10.08 -9.77 8.84
N ASP A 132 10.54 -10.92 8.34
CA ASP A 132 10.00 -12.24 8.71
C ASP A 132 8.47 -12.32 8.62
N GLY A 133 7.91 -11.76 7.54
CA GLY A 133 6.48 -11.72 7.27
C GLY A 133 5.70 -10.64 8.02
N LYS A 134 6.33 -9.88 8.93
CA LYS A 134 5.71 -8.79 9.69
C LYS A 134 5.90 -7.47 8.98
N LEU A 135 4.82 -6.72 8.83
CA LEU A 135 4.82 -5.40 8.20
C LEU A 135 5.56 -4.37 9.09
N VAL A 136 6.44 -3.58 8.47
CA VAL A 136 6.89 -2.29 8.96
C VAL A 136 6.03 -1.23 8.27
N PRO A 137 5.00 -0.69 8.94
CA PRO A 137 3.95 0.07 8.27
C PRO A 137 4.42 1.44 7.78
N ASN A 138 3.71 1.94 6.77
CA ASN A 138 3.82 3.33 6.32
C ASN A 138 5.22 3.74 5.82
N THR A 139 5.93 2.84 5.15
CA THR A 139 7.20 3.20 4.51
C THR A 139 6.96 3.95 3.20
N GLU A 140 7.73 5.00 2.93
CA GLU A 140 7.54 5.91 1.78
C GLU A 140 8.82 6.02 0.94
N PHE A 141 9.34 4.89 0.44
CA PHE A 141 10.57 4.90 -0.38
C PHE A 141 10.43 5.65 -1.71
N GLY A 142 9.22 5.84 -2.22
CA GLY A 142 8.98 6.72 -3.37
C GLY A 142 9.42 8.15 -3.15
N GLN A 143 9.40 8.62 -1.89
CA GLN A 143 9.80 9.96 -1.47
C GLN A 143 11.30 10.08 -1.18
N MET A 144 12.06 8.98 -1.22
CA MET A 144 13.52 9.01 -1.05
C MET A 144 14.14 9.98 -2.06
N GLU A 145 15.02 10.85 -1.57
CA GLU A 145 15.68 11.81 -2.45
C GLU A 145 16.77 11.15 -3.29
N ILE A 146 16.65 11.24 -4.61
CA ILE A 146 17.67 10.86 -5.57
C ILE A 146 17.90 12.02 -6.53
N ARG A 147 19.14 12.51 -6.62
CA ARG A 147 19.52 13.66 -7.45
C ARG A 147 18.68 14.90 -7.17
N GLY A 148 18.44 15.21 -5.88
CA GLY A 148 17.71 16.40 -5.43
C GLY A 148 16.21 16.37 -5.66
N ARG A 149 15.60 15.20 -5.91
CA ARG A 149 14.15 15.04 -6.15
C ARG A 149 13.66 13.69 -5.63
N PRO A 150 12.35 13.57 -5.28
CA PRO A 150 11.75 12.29 -4.96
C PRO A 150 12.01 11.24 -6.06
N ALA A 151 12.44 10.05 -5.68
CA ALA A 151 12.80 8.97 -6.59
C ALA A 151 11.67 8.61 -7.56
N GLU A 152 10.42 8.64 -7.10
CA GLU A 152 9.24 8.34 -7.91
C GLU A 152 9.10 9.24 -9.15
N ARG A 153 9.64 10.46 -9.11
CA ARG A 153 9.64 11.37 -10.28
C ARG A 153 10.33 10.75 -11.51
N ARG A 154 11.16 9.73 -11.31
CA ARG A 154 11.92 9.03 -12.35
C ARG A 154 11.54 7.55 -12.45
N SER A 155 11.35 6.85 -11.32
CA SER A 155 11.15 5.41 -11.24
C SER A 155 9.68 4.97 -11.33
N ALA A 156 8.68 5.86 -11.09
CA ALA A 156 7.28 5.53 -11.29
C ALA A 156 6.97 5.17 -12.76
N SER A 157 5.98 4.29 -12.99
CA SER A 157 5.63 3.88 -14.35
C SER A 157 5.08 5.04 -15.20
N VAL A 158 4.37 5.97 -14.59
CA VAL A 158 3.91 7.20 -15.25
C VAL A 158 5.08 8.08 -15.71
N ALA A 159 6.19 8.10 -14.97
CA ALA A 159 7.40 8.84 -15.38
C ALA A 159 7.97 8.30 -16.69
N ARG A 160 7.96 6.97 -16.90
CA ARG A 160 8.35 6.35 -18.16
C ARG A 160 7.50 6.88 -19.32
N THR A 161 6.17 6.82 -19.19
CA THR A 161 5.25 7.24 -20.26
C THR A 161 5.36 8.74 -20.54
N ARG A 162 5.36 9.58 -19.51
CA ARG A 162 5.45 11.04 -19.61
C ARG A 162 6.74 11.49 -20.31
N ARG A 163 7.86 10.77 -20.09
CA ARG A 163 9.17 11.10 -20.66
C ARG A 163 9.44 10.35 -21.97
N GLY A 164 8.50 9.54 -22.47
CA GLY A 164 8.67 8.76 -23.70
C GLY A 164 9.83 7.76 -23.65
N LEU A 165 10.14 7.21 -22.44
CA LEU A 165 11.30 6.36 -22.27
C LEU A 165 11.06 4.94 -22.77
N SER A 166 12.09 4.36 -23.41
CA SER A 166 12.16 2.93 -23.67
C SER A 166 12.22 2.16 -22.35
N TRP A 167 11.88 0.87 -22.36
CA TRP A 167 12.02 0.00 -21.20
C TRP A 167 13.45 -0.03 -20.66
N LYS A 168 14.45 -0.03 -21.54
CA LYS A 168 15.86 0.00 -21.17
C LYS A 168 16.23 1.29 -20.42
N ALA A 169 15.83 2.44 -20.95
CA ALA A 169 16.16 3.72 -20.33
C ALA A 169 15.43 3.93 -18.98
N TRP A 170 14.17 3.48 -18.88
CA TRP A 170 13.43 3.57 -17.62
C TRP A 170 13.96 2.56 -16.58
N ALA A 171 14.37 1.36 -17.01
CA ALA A 171 14.98 0.40 -16.08
C ALA A 171 16.23 0.96 -15.40
N GLN A 172 17.01 1.83 -16.04
CA GLN A 172 18.16 2.49 -15.40
C GLN A 172 17.74 3.43 -14.27
N ASP A 173 16.64 4.18 -14.45
CA ASP A 173 16.08 5.05 -13.40
C ASP A 173 15.51 4.22 -12.22
N LEU A 174 14.87 3.09 -12.51
CA LEU A 174 14.36 2.17 -11.50
C LEU A 174 15.50 1.47 -10.78
N ASP A 175 16.52 1.04 -11.50
CA ASP A 175 17.68 0.35 -10.95
C ASP A 175 18.44 1.23 -9.94
N GLU A 176 18.66 2.51 -10.27
CA GLU A 176 19.25 3.48 -9.34
C GLU A 176 18.43 3.61 -8.04
N HIS A 177 17.11 3.59 -8.15
CA HIS A 177 16.21 3.66 -6.98
C HIS A 177 16.32 2.38 -6.13
N LEU A 178 16.26 1.21 -6.75
CA LEU A 178 16.36 -0.07 -6.05
C LEU A 178 17.73 -0.23 -5.36
N GLN A 179 18.82 0.15 -6.02
CA GLN A 179 20.16 0.11 -5.43
C GLN A 179 20.26 1.01 -4.20
N ARG A 180 19.63 2.20 -4.21
CA ARG A 180 19.61 3.07 -3.02
C ARG A 180 18.87 2.44 -1.86
N ILE A 181 17.74 1.79 -2.11
CA ILE A 181 17.02 1.03 -1.08
C ILE A 181 17.87 -0.15 -0.61
N GLU A 182 18.48 -0.87 -1.53
CA GLU A 182 19.35 -2.01 -1.25
C GLU A 182 20.52 -1.65 -0.34
N ASP A 183 21.19 -0.53 -0.61
CA ASP A 183 22.32 -0.04 0.20
C ASP A 183 21.92 0.31 1.65
N LEU A 184 20.66 0.69 1.88
CA LEU A 184 20.16 1.07 3.19
C LEU A 184 19.55 -0.10 3.96
N MET A 185 18.87 -1.02 3.27
CA MET A 185 18.00 -2.02 3.89
C MET A 185 18.51 -3.46 3.77
N TRP A 186 19.42 -3.74 2.83
CA TRP A 186 19.92 -5.09 2.54
C TRP A 186 18.83 -6.16 2.48
N PRO A 187 17.80 -5.98 1.64
CA PRO A 187 16.67 -6.89 1.61
C PRO A 187 17.04 -8.26 1.01
N ASN A 188 16.23 -9.26 1.32
CA ASN A 188 16.34 -10.60 0.75
C ASN A 188 15.57 -10.74 -0.57
N LEU A 189 14.59 -9.85 -0.80
CA LEU A 189 13.75 -9.88 -1.99
C LEU A 189 13.13 -8.50 -2.26
N PHE A 190 13.13 -8.09 -3.53
CA PHE A 190 12.25 -7.04 -4.05
C PHE A 190 11.08 -7.64 -4.82
N ILE A 191 9.87 -7.16 -4.55
CA ILE A 191 8.66 -7.50 -5.32
C ILE A 191 8.16 -6.24 -5.99
N LEU A 192 8.02 -6.26 -7.32
CA LEU A 192 7.53 -5.13 -8.10
C LEU A 192 6.09 -5.34 -8.54
N GLY A 193 5.20 -4.53 -7.98
CA GLY A 193 3.76 -4.52 -8.24
C GLY A 193 3.32 -3.34 -9.10
N GLY A 194 2.01 -3.12 -9.13
CA GLY A 194 1.37 -2.10 -9.95
C GLY A 194 1.14 -2.57 -11.39
N GLY A 195 0.47 -1.73 -12.17
CA GLY A 195 0.07 -2.09 -13.54
C GLY A 195 1.22 -2.41 -14.50
N VAL A 196 2.43 -1.94 -14.22
CA VAL A 196 3.63 -2.18 -15.03
C VAL A 196 4.20 -3.57 -14.82
N SER A 197 3.93 -4.25 -13.71
CA SER A 197 4.48 -5.57 -13.39
C SER A 197 4.15 -6.64 -14.43
N LYS A 198 3.04 -6.48 -15.16
CA LYS A 198 2.68 -7.34 -16.30
C LYS A 198 3.69 -7.32 -17.46
N ASN A 199 4.59 -6.33 -17.50
CA ASN A 199 5.68 -6.20 -18.45
C ASN A 199 7.05 -6.43 -17.79
N GLY A 200 7.10 -7.16 -16.66
CA GLY A 200 8.32 -7.42 -15.90
C GLY A 200 9.45 -7.99 -16.74
N ASP A 201 9.12 -8.84 -17.71
CA ASP A 201 10.03 -9.43 -18.70
C ASP A 201 10.85 -8.37 -19.49
N LYS A 202 10.31 -7.16 -19.65
CA LYS A 202 10.95 -6.09 -20.43
C LYS A 202 11.95 -5.26 -19.65
N PHE A 203 11.88 -5.25 -18.31
CA PHE A 203 12.73 -4.39 -17.50
C PHE A 203 13.42 -5.09 -16.33
N ILE A 204 12.84 -6.09 -15.68
CA ILE A 204 13.46 -6.82 -14.56
C ILE A 204 14.82 -7.42 -14.94
N PRO A 205 15.00 -8.07 -16.10
CA PRO A 205 16.31 -8.62 -16.49
C PRO A 205 17.39 -7.56 -16.76
N ARG A 206 17.05 -6.28 -16.66
CA ARG A 206 17.99 -5.13 -16.88
C ARG A 206 18.39 -4.46 -15.57
N LEU A 207 17.83 -4.91 -14.46
CA LEU A 207 18.19 -4.44 -13.13
C LEU A 207 19.49 -5.12 -12.69
N THR A 208 20.33 -4.38 -11.96
CA THR A 208 21.66 -4.83 -11.55
C THR A 208 21.82 -4.93 -10.04
N THR A 209 20.69 -4.88 -9.30
CA THR A 209 20.67 -5.09 -7.86
C THR A 209 21.26 -6.46 -7.47
N ARG A 210 21.93 -6.54 -6.32
CA ARG A 210 22.37 -7.80 -5.71
C ARG A 210 21.18 -8.65 -5.27
N THR A 211 20.18 -7.97 -4.73
CA THR A 211 18.93 -8.56 -4.25
C THR A 211 18.09 -9.06 -5.42
N PRO A 212 17.58 -10.27 -5.39
CA PRO A 212 16.63 -10.76 -6.38
C PRO A 212 15.40 -9.84 -6.51
N VAL A 213 14.95 -9.63 -7.75
CA VAL A 213 13.77 -8.83 -8.07
C VAL A 213 12.77 -9.70 -8.81
N VAL A 214 11.51 -9.73 -8.33
CA VAL A 214 10.42 -10.49 -8.94
C VAL A 214 9.21 -9.61 -9.21
N ALA A 215 8.39 -10.01 -10.20
CA ALA A 215 7.10 -9.35 -10.41
C ALA A 215 6.05 -9.89 -9.43
N ALA A 216 5.17 -9.03 -8.94
CA ALA A 216 4.02 -9.38 -8.12
C ALA A 216 3.07 -10.35 -8.86
N GLN A 217 2.57 -11.34 -8.16
CA GLN A 217 1.72 -12.41 -8.71
C GLN A 217 0.23 -12.04 -8.67
N LEU A 218 -0.25 -11.43 -7.59
CA LEU A 218 -1.68 -11.14 -7.35
C LEU A 218 -2.17 -9.89 -8.10
N ARG A 219 -1.25 -9.13 -8.69
CA ARG A 219 -1.56 -8.00 -9.59
C ARG A 219 -2.55 -7.00 -8.99
N ASN A 220 -3.68 -6.80 -9.70
CA ASN A 220 -4.69 -5.80 -9.34
C ASN A 220 -5.57 -6.20 -8.15
N ASP A 221 -5.53 -7.44 -7.70
CA ASP A 221 -6.34 -7.92 -6.58
C ASP A 221 -5.58 -7.87 -5.25
N ALA A 222 -4.25 -7.71 -5.30
CA ALA A 222 -3.38 -7.67 -4.13
C ALA A 222 -3.86 -6.68 -3.05
N GLY A 223 -4.16 -5.42 -3.43
CA GLY A 223 -4.63 -4.41 -2.48
C GLY A 223 -5.97 -4.77 -1.82
N ILE A 224 -6.89 -5.39 -2.57
CA ILE A 224 -8.20 -5.84 -2.04
C ILE A 224 -7.99 -7.00 -1.07
N ILE A 225 -7.15 -7.97 -1.45
CA ILE A 225 -6.86 -9.16 -0.65
C ILE A 225 -6.18 -8.75 0.65
N GLY A 226 -5.14 -7.93 0.59
CA GLY A 226 -4.41 -7.49 1.77
C GLY A 226 -5.26 -6.63 2.71
N ALA A 227 -6.07 -5.72 2.18
CA ALA A 227 -7.01 -4.94 3.00
C ALA A 227 -8.02 -5.85 3.73
N ALA A 228 -8.51 -6.91 3.09
CA ALA A 228 -9.39 -7.89 3.72
C ALA A 228 -8.68 -8.68 4.84
N VAL A 229 -7.41 -9.06 4.64
CA VAL A 229 -6.59 -9.69 5.69
C VAL A 229 -6.47 -8.77 6.89
N VAL A 230 -6.12 -7.49 6.67
CA VAL A 230 -6.03 -6.48 7.74
C VAL A 230 -7.37 -6.31 8.47
N ALA A 231 -8.49 -6.36 7.77
CA ALA A 231 -9.81 -6.25 8.40
C ALA A 231 -10.07 -7.36 9.40
N ILE A 232 -9.62 -8.57 9.13
CA ILE A 232 -9.81 -9.75 10.02
C ILE A 232 -8.78 -9.78 11.14
N GLU A 233 -7.51 -9.60 10.82
CA GLU A 233 -6.40 -9.80 11.76
C GLU A 233 -6.04 -8.54 12.55
N GLY A 234 -6.44 -7.37 12.04
CA GLY A 234 -5.90 -6.09 12.44
C GLY A 234 -4.49 -5.90 11.90
N LEU A 235 -3.92 -4.74 12.11
CA LEU A 235 -2.47 -4.53 11.98
C LEU A 235 -1.80 -4.97 13.30
N ARG A 236 -2.01 -6.21 13.69
CA ARG A 236 -1.79 -6.73 15.05
C ARG A 236 -0.38 -6.56 15.62
N ASP A 237 0.58 -6.13 14.86
CA ASP A 237 1.95 -5.89 15.33
C ASP A 237 2.57 -4.62 14.72
N ALA A 238 1.76 -3.78 14.15
CA ALA A 238 2.17 -2.43 13.79
C ALA A 238 2.22 -1.60 15.07
N GLY A 239 3.26 -1.80 15.80
CA GLY A 239 3.74 -1.05 16.95
C GLY A 239 2.77 -0.10 17.65
N THR A 240 2.93 0.06 18.93
CA THR A 240 2.44 1.14 19.80
C THR A 240 1.88 2.31 19.01
N THR A 241 0.61 2.62 19.19
CA THR A 241 0.07 3.91 18.72
C THR A 241 0.90 5.03 19.37
N TRP A 242 0.95 6.21 18.76
CA TRP A 242 1.65 7.35 19.39
C TRP A 242 1.12 7.63 20.81
N ASP A 243 -0.14 7.29 21.08
CA ASP A 243 -0.78 7.43 22.38
C ASP A 243 -0.30 6.40 23.41
N ASP A 244 0.30 5.28 22.98
CA ASP A 244 0.89 4.25 23.84
C ASP A 244 2.36 4.53 24.19
N LEU A 245 2.98 5.55 23.57
CA LEU A 245 4.31 5.99 23.95
C LEU A 245 4.21 6.80 25.25
N PRO A 246 5.06 6.53 26.25
CA PRO A 246 5.13 7.39 27.43
C PRO A 246 5.40 8.82 26.94
N PRO A 247 4.77 9.85 27.54
CA PRO A 247 5.03 11.23 27.19
C PRO A 247 6.54 11.45 27.25
N GLY A 248 7.13 11.81 26.11
CA GLY A 248 8.55 12.08 26.02
C GLY A 248 8.89 13.14 27.05
N GLU A 249 9.92 12.92 27.86
CA GLU A 249 10.47 13.97 28.71
C GLU A 249 10.83 15.13 27.79
N ALA A 250 10.21 16.27 28.02
CA ALA A 250 10.55 17.49 27.28
C ALA A 250 12.07 17.72 27.45
N PRO A 251 12.81 18.01 26.36
CA PRO A 251 14.22 18.32 26.49
C PRO A 251 14.37 19.46 27.49
N ALA A 252 15.27 19.27 28.48
CA ALA A 252 15.56 20.28 29.47
C ALA A 252 15.97 21.56 28.72
N GLU A 253 15.34 22.68 29.05
CA GLU A 253 15.72 23.95 28.48
C GLU A 253 17.21 24.20 28.78
N PRO A 254 18.01 24.62 27.76
CA PRO A 254 19.40 24.97 28.01
C PRO A 254 19.45 26.19 28.93
N GLY A 255 19.99 26.00 30.14
CA GLY A 255 20.29 27.07 31.10
C GLY A 255 21.38 28.01 30.61
#